data_62c386e8bb1deb606d058f1bb48c3f84
#
_entry.id   62c386e8bb1deb606d058f1bb48c3f84
#
_cell.length_a   1.000
_cell.length_b   1.000
_cell.length_c   1.000
_cell.angle_alpha   90.00
_cell.angle_beta   90.00
_cell.angle_gamma   90.00
#
_symmetry.space_group_name_H-M   'P 1'
#
loop_
_entity.id
_entity.type
_entity.pdbx_description
1 polymer ?
#
loop_
_entity_poly.entity_id
_entity_poly.type
_entity_poly.pdbx_seq_one_letter_code
_entity_poly.pdbx_strand_id
1 'polypeptide(L)'
;DYLDLMVDSVLVNSGRSCINCSGIWVSRNARAIAEALADRLGPIQPLPPDDPSAALAAFTVPGQAKAISADIDLIVDAPEVEEVTAKFHDGVGGRLVERERCDYLRPTVVYCASAAAAAAKKEYMFPFVTVVECPQEKMLSSIGPTLVATAITKDDAFQQALLDARNIDRLNVGPIPTIKLNWLQPHEGNIVDFLFR
;
A
#
# COMPACT_ATOMS: atom_id res chain seq x y z
N ASP A 1 -14.78 -7.88 -5.70
CA ASP A 1 -15.51 -6.75 -6.28
C ASP A 1 -14.73 -5.42 -6.24
N TYR A 2 -13.72 -5.24 -5.36
CA TYR A 2 -13.01 -3.97 -5.19
C TYR A 2 -11.54 -4.02 -5.61
N LEU A 3 -11.15 -5.00 -6.42
CA LEU A 3 -9.74 -5.20 -6.80
C LEU A 3 -9.18 -4.01 -7.58
N ASP A 4 -9.92 -3.48 -8.55
CA ASP A 4 -9.49 -2.33 -9.36
C ASP A 4 -9.26 -1.09 -8.49
N LEU A 5 -10.14 -0.84 -7.52
CA LEU A 5 -9.97 0.24 -6.55
C LEU A 5 -8.69 0.09 -5.72
N MET A 6 -8.37 -1.13 -5.29
CA MET A 6 -7.14 -1.42 -4.54
C MET A 6 -5.91 -1.23 -5.43
N VAL A 7 -5.94 -1.72 -6.67
CA VAL A 7 -4.86 -1.54 -7.65
C VAL A 7 -4.60 -0.06 -7.92
N ASP A 8 -5.65 0.73 -8.19
CA ASP A 8 -5.53 2.17 -8.42
C ASP A 8 -4.94 2.89 -7.19
N SER A 9 -5.40 2.53 -5.98
CA SER A 9 -4.91 3.12 -4.74
C SER A 9 -3.41 2.86 -4.50
N VAL A 10 -2.88 1.74 -5.00
CA VAL A 10 -1.46 1.37 -4.88
C VAL A 10 -0.63 1.96 -6.01
N LEU A 11 -1.11 1.89 -7.27
CA LEU A 11 -0.29 2.08 -8.47
C LEU A 11 -0.24 3.52 -8.97
N VAL A 12 -1.33 4.29 -8.84
CA VAL A 12 -1.41 5.67 -9.37
C VAL A 12 -0.24 6.50 -8.85
N ASN A 13 0.31 7.36 -9.70
CA ASN A 13 1.53 8.13 -9.44
C ASN A 13 2.74 7.24 -9.08
N SER A 14 2.76 5.99 -9.57
CA SER A 14 3.81 5.02 -9.26
C SER A 14 3.99 4.77 -7.74
N GLY A 15 2.90 4.81 -6.97
CA GLY A 15 2.94 4.61 -5.53
C GLY A 15 3.70 5.69 -4.75
N ARG A 16 3.92 6.88 -5.34
CA ARG A 16 4.77 7.95 -4.75
C ARG A 16 4.00 9.11 -4.14
N SER A 17 2.71 8.96 -3.96
CA SER A 17 1.91 9.95 -3.26
C SER A 17 1.74 9.52 -1.80
N CYS A 18 1.76 10.49 -0.86
CA CYS A 18 1.49 10.25 0.57
C CYS A 18 0.11 9.63 0.85
N ILE A 19 -0.78 9.65 -0.13
CA ILE A 19 -2.12 9.07 -0.06
C ILE A 19 -2.26 7.76 -0.83
N ASN A 20 -1.17 7.20 -1.38
CA ASN A 20 -1.22 5.83 -1.91
C ASN A 20 -1.46 4.82 -0.79
N CYS A 21 -2.12 3.73 -1.13
CA CYS A 21 -2.39 2.65 -0.19
C CYS A 21 -1.13 1.79 0.01
N SER A 22 -0.60 1.79 1.23
CA SER A 22 0.54 0.94 1.65
C SER A 22 0.11 -0.27 2.46
N GLY A 23 -1.15 -0.30 2.98
CA GLY A 23 -1.66 -1.42 3.78
C GLY A 23 -3.15 -1.69 3.56
N ILE A 24 -3.49 -2.94 3.34
CA ILE A 24 -4.87 -3.44 3.22
C ILE A 24 -5.13 -4.38 4.38
N TRP A 25 -6.01 -3.98 5.29
CA TRP A 25 -6.30 -4.70 6.52
C TRP A 25 -7.65 -5.41 6.41
N VAL A 26 -7.67 -6.72 6.58
CA VAL A 26 -8.88 -7.52 6.38
C VAL A 26 -9.01 -8.62 7.43
N SER A 27 -10.24 -8.91 7.83
CA SER A 27 -10.53 -9.97 8.81
C SER A 27 -10.67 -11.37 8.20
N ARG A 28 -10.69 -11.44 6.87
CA ARG A 28 -10.85 -12.71 6.13
C ARG A 28 -10.35 -12.57 4.70
N ASN A 29 -9.99 -13.69 4.09
CA ASN A 29 -9.54 -13.77 2.68
C ASN A 29 -8.27 -12.95 2.38
N ALA A 30 -7.44 -12.62 3.37
CA ALA A 30 -6.24 -11.80 3.18
C ALA A 30 -5.33 -12.39 2.10
N ARG A 31 -5.05 -13.69 2.15
CA ARG A 31 -4.22 -14.37 1.15
C ARG A 31 -4.81 -14.28 -0.26
N ALA A 32 -6.09 -14.55 -0.42
CA ALA A 32 -6.73 -14.48 -1.74
C ALA A 32 -6.73 -13.05 -2.32
N ILE A 33 -6.85 -12.04 -1.46
CA ILE A 33 -6.75 -10.63 -1.87
C ILE A 33 -5.31 -10.31 -2.28
N ALA A 34 -4.31 -10.75 -1.51
CA ALA A 34 -2.91 -10.54 -1.83
C ALA A 34 -2.52 -11.19 -3.16
N GLU A 35 -2.96 -12.43 -3.40
CA GLU A 35 -2.74 -13.15 -4.67
C GLU A 35 -3.40 -12.43 -5.85
N ALA A 36 -4.65 -12.00 -5.70
CA ALA A 36 -5.36 -11.25 -6.75
C ALA A 36 -4.69 -9.90 -7.08
N LEU A 37 -4.17 -9.21 -6.08
CA LEU A 37 -3.37 -7.99 -6.28
C LEU A 37 -2.04 -8.30 -6.97
N ALA A 38 -1.37 -9.38 -6.56
CA ALA A 38 -0.12 -9.81 -7.18
C ALA A 38 -0.31 -10.17 -8.67
N ASP A 39 -1.41 -10.80 -9.03
CA ASP A 39 -1.73 -11.14 -10.42
C ASP A 39 -1.94 -9.88 -11.30
N ARG A 40 -2.38 -8.76 -10.71
CA ARG A 40 -2.58 -7.48 -11.41
C ARG A 40 -1.32 -6.61 -11.43
N LEU A 41 -0.58 -6.56 -10.33
CA LEU A 41 0.57 -5.67 -10.14
C LEU A 41 1.89 -6.32 -10.56
N GLY A 42 2.08 -7.61 -10.29
CA GLY A 42 3.33 -8.32 -10.50
C GLY A 42 3.85 -8.33 -11.95
N PRO A 43 3.00 -8.42 -12.99
CA PRO A 43 3.44 -8.36 -14.39
C PRO A 43 3.96 -6.99 -14.85
N ILE A 44 3.72 -5.91 -14.08
CA ILE A 44 4.09 -4.55 -14.46
C ILE A 44 5.62 -4.39 -14.46
N GLN A 45 6.16 -3.95 -15.62
CA GLN A 45 7.59 -3.78 -15.83
C GLN A 45 7.96 -2.31 -16.02
N PRO A 46 9.21 -1.92 -15.73
CA PRO A 46 9.72 -0.61 -16.12
C PRO A 46 9.75 -0.46 -17.64
N LEU A 47 9.08 0.55 -18.13
CA LEU A 47 9.01 0.92 -19.54
C LEU A 47 9.74 2.24 -19.77
N PRO A 48 10.13 2.59 -21.02
CA PRO A 48 10.65 3.91 -21.36
C PRO A 48 9.70 5.03 -20.91
N PRO A 49 10.20 6.20 -20.48
CA PRO A 49 9.37 7.29 -19.96
C PRO A 49 8.35 7.85 -20.96
N ASP A 50 8.61 7.70 -22.25
CA ASP A 50 7.74 8.12 -23.36
C ASP A 50 6.70 7.06 -23.76
N ASP A 51 6.75 5.88 -23.16
CA ASP A 51 5.74 4.85 -23.37
C ASP A 51 4.45 5.23 -22.62
N PRO A 52 3.30 5.33 -23.31
CA PRO A 52 2.03 5.69 -22.67
C PRO A 52 1.55 4.67 -21.62
N SER A 53 2.11 3.46 -21.61
CA SER A 53 1.83 2.41 -20.63
C SER A 53 2.81 2.42 -19.45
N ALA A 54 3.78 3.37 -19.42
CA ALA A 54 4.74 3.46 -18.32
C ALA A 54 4.04 3.81 -17.00
N ALA A 55 4.06 2.88 -16.05
CA ALA A 55 3.41 3.01 -14.75
C ALA A 55 4.40 3.18 -13.60
N LEU A 56 5.69 2.93 -13.81
CA LEU A 56 6.71 2.95 -12.77
C LEU A 56 7.65 4.14 -12.93
N ALA A 57 7.90 4.85 -11.83
CA ALA A 57 8.85 5.94 -11.78
C ALA A 57 10.24 5.45 -11.35
N ALA A 58 11.27 6.03 -11.97
CA ALA A 58 12.67 5.72 -11.68
C ALA A 58 13.11 6.26 -10.31
N PHE A 59 14.02 5.54 -9.67
CA PHE A 59 14.85 6.03 -8.57
C PHE A 59 16.14 6.62 -9.16
N THR A 60 16.35 7.89 -8.95
CA THR A 60 17.51 8.62 -9.50
C THR A 60 18.62 8.84 -8.47
N VAL A 61 18.32 8.60 -7.20
CA VAL A 61 19.34 8.64 -6.14
C VAL A 61 20.08 7.30 -6.12
N PRO A 62 21.39 7.30 -6.37
CA PRO A 62 22.17 6.07 -6.42
C PRO A 62 22.01 5.21 -5.15
N GLY A 63 21.77 3.92 -5.34
CA GLY A 63 21.63 2.94 -4.26
C GLY A 63 20.32 2.96 -3.48
N GLN A 64 19.43 3.95 -3.68
CA GLN A 64 18.16 4.06 -2.93
C GLN A 64 17.24 2.85 -3.20
N ALA A 65 17.03 2.49 -4.45
CA ALA A 65 16.20 1.34 -4.81
C ALA A 65 16.78 0.03 -4.25
N LYS A 66 18.10 -0.11 -4.30
CA LYS A 66 18.81 -1.28 -3.76
C LYS A 66 18.63 -1.37 -2.23
N ALA A 67 18.74 -0.26 -1.52
CA ALA A 67 18.55 -0.22 -0.07
C ALA A 67 17.11 -0.60 0.32
N ILE A 68 16.10 -0.09 -0.41
CA ILE A 68 14.69 -0.44 -0.21
C ILE A 68 14.48 -1.94 -0.49
N SER A 69 15.03 -2.47 -1.60
CA SER A 69 14.90 -3.89 -1.93
C SER A 69 15.48 -4.78 -0.82
N ALA A 70 16.66 -4.42 -0.30
CA ALA A 70 17.30 -5.16 0.79
C ALA A 70 16.49 -5.07 2.12
N ASP A 71 15.89 -3.93 2.44
CA ASP A 71 15.00 -3.82 3.62
C ASP A 71 13.75 -4.70 3.46
N ILE A 72 13.20 -4.79 2.25
CA ILE A 72 12.08 -5.69 1.97
C ILE A 72 12.50 -7.15 2.14
N ASP A 73 13.67 -7.56 1.65
CA ASP A 73 14.17 -8.92 1.81
C ASP A 73 14.27 -9.31 3.29
N LEU A 74 14.72 -8.39 4.14
CA LEU A 74 14.79 -8.61 5.59
C LEU A 74 13.41 -8.78 6.24
N ILE A 75 12.40 -8.03 5.81
CA ILE A 75 11.07 -8.13 6.43
C ILE A 75 10.26 -9.32 5.94
N VAL A 76 10.52 -9.85 4.74
CA VAL A 76 9.84 -11.04 4.21
C VAL A 76 10.50 -12.35 4.65
N ASP A 77 11.63 -12.32 5.34
CA ASP A 77 12.27 -13.49 5.93
C ASP A 77 11.52 -14.03 7.18
N ALA A 78 10.54 -13.27 7.68
CA ALA A 78 9.71 -13.70 8.80
C ALA A 78 8.69 -14.77 8.37
N PRO A 79 8.45 -15.84 9.17
CA PRO A 79 7.64 -16.99 8.77
C PRO A 79 6.16 -16.68 8.50
N GLU A 80 5.65 -15.58 9.06
CA GLU A 80 4.27 -15.10 8.84
C GLU A 80 4.12 -14.08 7.71
N VAL A 81 5.19 -13.82 6.95
CA VAL A 81 5.26 -12.83 5.88
C VAL A 81 5.68 -13.50 4.57
N GLU A 82 5.06 -13.12 3.48
CA GLU A 82 5.38 -13.65 2.15
C GLU A 82 5.23 -12.57 1.08
N GLU A 83 6.26 -12.40 0.25
CA GLU A 83 6.13 -11.61 -0.98
C GLU A 83 5.42 -12.43 -2.06
N VAL A 84 4.14 -12.18 -2.27
CA VAL A 84 3.34 -12.93 -3.25
C VAL A 84 3.60 -12.53 -4.70
N THR A 85 4.27 -11.39 -4.93
CA THR A 85 4.74 -10.96 -6.25
C THR A 85 6.06 -11.61 -6.68
N ALA A 86 6.78 -12.29 -5.79
CA ALA A 86 8.07 -12.92 -6.10
C ALA A 86 7.99 -13.85 -7.33
N LYS A 87 6.91 -14.62 -7.45
CA LYS A 87 6.65 -15.52 -8.60
C LYS A 87 6.68 -14.82 -9.98
N PHE A 88 6.40 -13.51 -10.06
CA PHE A 88 6.45 -12.72 -11.28
C PHE A 88 7.84 -12.12 -11.54
N HIS A 89 8.69 -12.13 -10.53
CA HIS A 89 10.05 -11.60 -10.59
C HIS A 89 11.11 -12.69 -10.85
N ASP A 90 10.71 -13.95 -10.70
CA ASP A 90 11.57 -15.10 -10.98
C ASP A 90 11.97 -15.13 -12.46
N GLY A 91 13.25 -15.39 -12.71
CA GLY A 91 13.80 -15.43 -14.09
C GLY A 91 14.01 -14.06 -14.75
N VAL A 92 13.60 -12.94 -14.11
CA VAL A 92 13.80 -11.57 -14.64
C VAL A 92 14.62 -10.67 -13.69
N GLY A 93 15.34 -11.27 -12.73
CA GLY A 93 16.30 -10.57 -11.88
C GLY A 93 15.72 -9.95 -10.60
N GLY A 94 14.60 -10.45 -10.08
CA GLY A 94 14.00 -9.98 -8.84
C GLY A 94 13.20 -8.67 -8.98
N ARG A 95 12.87 -8.04 -7.83
CA ARG A 95 12.11 -6.77 -7.82
C ARG A 95 12.94 -5.56 -8.23
N LEU A 96 14.26 -5.57 -8.00
CA LEU A 96 15.17 -4.49 -8.39
C LEU A 96 15.53 -4.60 -9.88
N VAL A 97 15.41 -3.50 -10.60
CA VAL A 97 15.81 -3.37 -12.02
C VAL A 97 16.82 -2.23 -12.13
N GLU A 98 18.08 -2.59 -12.27
CA GLU A 98 19.17 -1.63 -12.45
C GLU A 98 19.27 -1.19 -13.92
N ARG A 99 19.49 0.11 -14.15
CA ARG A 99 19.73 0.73 -15.44
C ARG A 99 20.96 1.63 -15.34
N GLU A 100 21.49 2.04 -16.47
CA GLU A 100 22.73 2.85 -16.52
C GLU A 100 22.64 4.15 -15.69
N ARG A 101 21.48 4.81 -15.66
CA ARG A 101 21.30 6.15 -15.05
C ARG A 101 20.26 6.20 -13.93
N CYS A 102 19.57 5.12 -13.68
CA CYS A 102 18.52 5.04 -12.67
C CYS A 102 18.15 3.58 -12.39
N ASP A 103 17.47 3.36 -11.28
CA ASP A 103 16.93 2.06 -10.92
C ASP A 103 15.42 2.10 -10.85
N TYR A 104 14.79 0.93 -10.91
CA TYR A 104 13.36 0.76 -10.69
C TYR A 104 13.11 -0.33 -9.66
N LEU A 105 11.99 -0.23 -8.96
CA LEU A 105 11.43 -1.33 -8.19
C LEU A 105 10.11 -1.77 -8.83
N ARG A 106 9.99 -3.06 -9.13
CA ARG A 106 8.74 -3.67 -9.58
C ARG A 106 7.72 -3.66 -8.46
N PRO A 107 6.42 -3.55 -8.76
CA PRO A 107 5.38 -3.57 -7.75
C PRO A 107 5.51 -4.78 -6.84
N THR A 108 5.36 -4.55 -5.55
CA THR A 108 5.57 -5.57 -4.52
C THR A 108 4.35 -5.69 -3.63
N VAL A 109 3.78 -6.87 -3.59
CA VAL A 109 2.64 -7.22 -2.71
C VAL A 109 3.14 -8.22 -1.67
N VAL A 110 2.94 -7.89 -0.40
CA VAL A 110 3.35 -8.71 0.73
C VAL A 110 2.12 -9.15 1.52
N TYR A 111 1.97 -10.45 1.71
CA TYR A 111 0.98 -11.02 2.61
C TYR A 111 1.54 -11.10 4.03
N CYS A 112 0.78 -10.67 5.02
CA CYS A 112 1.09 -10.78 6.43
C CYS A 112 -0.03 -11.57 7.14
N ALA A 113 0.29 -12.74 7.66
CA ALA A 113 -0.66 -13.58 8.41
C ALA A 113 -0.98 -13.01 9.81
N SER A 114 -0.29 -11.96 10.22
CA SER A 114 -0.47 -11.33 11.52
C SER A 114 -0.26 -9.81 11.46
N ALA A 115 -1.10 -9.07 12.17
CA ALA A 115 -0.94 -7.64 12.41
C ALA A 115 0.30 -7.28 13.24
N ALA A 116 0.91 -8.25 13.91
CA ALA A 116 2.15 -8.09 14.67
C ALA A 116 3.40 -8.19 13.82
N ALA A 117 3.30 -8.67 12.57
CA ALA A 117 4.42 -8.75 11.65
C ALA A 117 5.06 -7.37 11.41
N ALA A 118 6.39 -7.30 11.40
CA ALA A 118 7.11 -6.05 11.16
C ALA A 118 6.76 -5.43 9.79
N ALA A 119 6.47 -6.27 8.80
CA ALA A 119 6.03 -5.87 7.48
C ALA A 119 4.67 -5.15 7.46
N ALA A 120 3.75 -5.47 8.40
CA ALA A 120 2.37 -4.99 8.40
C ALA A 120 2.22 -3.45 8.43
N LYS A 121 3.26 -2.74 8.88
CA LYS A 121 3.28 -1.26 8.99
C LYS A 121 4.37 -0.61 8.14
N LYS A 122 4.95 -1.35 7.21
CA LYS A 122 5.96 -0.80 6.31
C LYS A 122 5.32 -0.02 5.17
N GLU A 123 5.98 1.07 4.82
CA GLU A 123 5.61 1.95 3.73
C GLU A 123 6.84 2.34 2.93
N TYR A 124 6.72 2.33 1.62
CA TYR A 124 7.78 2.75 0.70
C TYR A 124 7.19 3.57 -0.44
N MET A 125 7.97 4.50 -0.96
CA MET A 125 7.56 5.42 -2.05
C MET A 125 7.73 4.77 -3.43
N PHE A 126 7.06 3.63 -3.63
CA PHE A 126 6.85 2.94 -4.90
C PHE A 126 5.62 2.03 -4.76
N PRO A 127 5.11 1.37 -5.82
CA PRO A 127 3.95 0.50 -5.70
C PRO A 127 4.23 -0.72 -4.78
N PHE A 128 4.11 -0.48 -3.48
CA PHE A 128 4.30 -1.45 -2.41
C PHE A 128 3.04 -1.51 -1.56
N VAL A 129 2.55 -2.70 -1.26
CA VAL A 129 1.40 -2.88 -0.38
C VAL A 129 1.51 -4.15 0.44
N THR A 130 1.14 -4.05 1.72
CA THR A 130 0.94 -5.20 2.58
C THR A 130 -0.55 -5.55 2.66
N VAL A 131 -0.88 -6.83 2.60
CA VAL A 131 -2.23 -7.34 2.89
C VAL A 131 -2.19 -8.09 4.20
N VAL A 132 -2.80 -7.51 5.21
CA VAL A 132 -2.65 -7.92 6.61
C VAL A 132 -3.91 -8.62 7.09
N GLU A 133 -3.76 -9.85 7.57
CA GLU A 133 -4.82 -10.54 8.27
C GLU A 133 -4.94 -10.02 9.71
N CYS A 134 -6.10 -9.43 10.02
CA CYS A 134 -6.34 -8.81 11.32
C CYS A 134 -7.81 -8.90 11.70
N PRO A 135 -8.16 -9.44 12.87
CA PRO A 135 -9.52 -9.38 13.38
C PRO A 135 -10.05 -7.95 13.44
N GLN A 136 -11.31 -7.73 13.01
CA GLN A 136 -11.89 -6.39 12.87
C GLN A 136 -11.78 -5.57 14.16
N GLU A 137 -12.01 -6.20 15.31
CA GLU A 137 -11.95 -5.56 16.63
C GLU A 137 -10.56 -5.07 17.03
N LYS A 138 -9.51 -5.55 16.34
CA LYS A 138 -8.11 -5.14 16.57
C LYS A 138 -7.59 -4.17 15.51
N MET A 139 -8.31 -3.97 14.40
CA MET A 139 -7.80 -3.19 13.27
C MET A 139 -7.41 -1.77 13.68
N LEU A 140 -8.32 -1.00 14.31
CA LEU A 140 -8.07 0.40 14.69
C LEU A 140 -6.87 0.59 15.60
N SER A 141 -6.67 -0.34 16.54
CA SER A 141 -5.49 -0.29 17.42
C SER A 141 -4.21 -0.74 16.72
N SER A 142 -4.32 -1.52 15.65
CA SER A 142 -3.18 -2.11 14.95
C SER A 142 -2.64 -1.25 13.82
N ILE A 143 -3.49 -0.54 13.06
CA ILE A 143 -3.05 0.30 11.93
C ILE A 143 -2.15 1.46 12.34
N GLY A 144 -2.31 2.01 13.56
CA GLY A 144 -1.53 3.16 14.02
C GLY A 144 -1.95 4.49 13.37
N PRO A 145 -1.13 5.57 13.49
CA PRO A 145 -1.38 6.84 12.81
C PRO A 145 -1.44 6.67 11.30
N THR A 146 -2.49 7.21 10.68
CA THR A 146 -2.77 6.99 9.26
C THR A 146 -3.30 8.28 8.62
N LEU A 147 -2.64 8.74 7.58
CA LEU A 147 -3.03 9.95 6.84
C LEU A 147 -4.38 9.78 6.14
N VAL A 148 -4.58 8.64 5.47
CA VAL A 148 -5.85 8.34 4.80
C VAL A 148 -6.22 6.87 4.96
N ALA A 149 -7.48 6.61 5.30
CA ALA A 149 -8.06 5.28 5.31
C ALA A 149 -9.32 5.23 4.43
N THR A 150 -9.51 4.12 3.73
CA THR A 150 -10.77 3.80 3.07
C THR A 150 -11.38 2.56 3.73
N ALA A 151 -12.55 2.73 4.31
CA ALA A 151 -13.28 1.66 4.97
C ALA A 151 -14.41 1.14 4.08
N ILE A 152 -14.32 -0.12 3.67
CA ILE A 152 -15.34 -0.83 2.90
C ILE A 152 -16.00 -1.84 3.83
N THR A 153 -16.99 -1.40 4.58
CA THR A 153 -17.71 -2.21 5.56
C THR A 153 -19.20 -1.87 5.56
N LYS A 154 -20.02 -2.83 5.98
CA LYS A 154 -21.46 -2.67 6.25
C LYS A 154 -21.77 -2.76 7.74
N ASP A 155 -20.77 -2.84 8.59
CA ASP A 155 -20.91 -2.88 10.03
C ASP A 155 -20.97 -1.45 10.58
N ASP A 156 -22.16 -1.02 10.99
CA ASP A 156 -22.43 0.33 11.48
C ASP A 156 -21.64 0.64 12.75
N ALA A 157 -21.45 -0.33 13.63
CA ALA A 157 -20.66 -0.15 14.85
C ALA A 157 -19.19 0.09 14.54
N PHE A 158 -18.64 -0.64 13.56
CA PHE A 158 -17.27 -0.42 13.11
C PHE A 158 -17.12 0.89 12.35
N GLN A 159 -18.11 1.30 11.54
CA GLN A 159 -18.10 2.61 10.90
C GLN A 159 -18.08 3.74 11.95
N GLN A 160 -18.88 3.62 13.00
CA GLN A 160 -18.88 4.62 14.09
C GLN A 160 -17.52 4.66 14.81
N ALA A 161 -16.94 3.51 15.10
CA ALA A 161 -15.61 3.43 15.71
C ALA A 161 -14.53 4.08 14.82
N LEU A 162 -14.62 3.94 13.49
CA LEU A 162 -13.73 4.61 12.54
C LEU A 162 -13.91 6.13 12.52
N LEU A 163 -15.16 6.63 12.60
CA LEU A 163 -15.45 8.06 12.66
C LEU A 163 -14.94 8.70 13.95
N ASP A 164 -14.94 7.95 15.05
CA ASP A 164 -14.43 8.40 16.36
C ASP A 164 -12.92 8.23 16.51
N ALA A 165 -12.25 7.56 15.55
CA ALA A 165 -10.83 7.27 15.59
C ALA A 165 -9.98 8.56 15.44
N ARG A 166 -9.06 8.78 16.39
CA ARG A 166 -8.17 9.96 16.40
C ARG A 166 -6.85 9.75 15.69
N ASN A 167 -6.59 8.55 15.22
CA ASN A 167 -5.37 8.15 14.51
C ASN A 167 -5.54 8.10 12.99
N ILE A 168 -6.70 8.53 12.46
CA ILE A 168 -6.99 8.62 11.03
C ILE A 168 -7.29 10.08 10.72
N ASP A 169 -6.46 10.72 9.88
CA ASP A 169 -6.63 12.13 9.55
C ASP A 169 -7.75 12.34 8.51
N ARG A 170 -7.83 11.44 7.52
CA ARG A 170 -8.90 11.45 6.51
C ARG A 170 -9.50 10.05 6.37
N LEU A 171 -10.80 9.96 6.56
CA LEU A 171 -11.55 8.72 6.39
C LEU A 171 -12.49 8.80 5.17
N ASN A 172 -12.37 7.85 4.27
CA ASN A 172 -13.36 7.57 3.24
C ASN A 172 -14.21 6.37 3.69
N VAL A 173 -15.53 6.49 3.64
CA VAL A 173 -16.47 5.39 3.90
C VAL A 173 -17.09 4.97 2.57
N GLY A 174 -16.95 3.69 2.21
CA GLY A 174 -17.39 3.14 0.94
C GLY A 174 -16.24 2.93 -0.06
N PRO A 175 -16.55 2.52 -1.30
CA PRO A 175 -15.55 2.15 -2.31
C PRO A 175 -14.92 3.37 -2.98
N ILE A 176 -14.12 4.11 -2.24
CA ILE A 176 -13.42 5.31 -2.70
C ILE A 176 -11.92 5.03 -2.65
N PRO A 177 -11.16 5.14 -3.78
CA PRO A 177 -9.71 5.01 -3.77
C PRO A 177 -9.05 6.02 -2.83
N THR A 178 -8.00 5.61 -2.10
CA THR A 178 -7.29 6.50 -1.16
C THR A 178 -6.70 7.73 -1.85
N ILE A 179 -6.32 7.58 -3.12
CA ILE A 179 -5.73 8.63 -3.97
C ILE A 179 -6.74 9.68 -4.44
N LYS A 180 -8.06 9.46 -4.23
CA LYS A 180 -9.08 10.41 -4.66
C LYS A 180 -9.13 11.59 -3.70
N LEU A 181 -8.73 12.77 -4.21
CA LEU A 181 -8.87 14.03 -3.48
C LEU A 181 -10.27 14.61 -3.63
N ASN A 182 -10.78 15.17 -2.54
CA ASN A 182 -11.96 16.02 -2.53
C ASN A 182 -11.56 17.36 -1.92
N TRP A 183 -11.57 18.41 -2.73
CA TRP A 183 -11.17 19.77 -2.30
C TRP A 183 -12.05 20.38 -1.22
N LEU A 184 -13.21 19.75 -0.92
CA LEU A 184 -14.10 20.14 0.17
C LEU A 184 -13.78 19.41 1.49
N GLN A 185 -12.78 18.54 1.48
CA GLN A 185 -12.32 17.80 2.67
C GLN A 185 -10.87 18.17 2.98
N PRO A 186 -10.48 18.18 4.25
CA PRO A 186 -9.08 18.32 4.63
C PRO A 186 -8.23 17.21 4.00
N HIS A 187 -7.03 17.57 3.54
CA HIS A 187 -6.07 16.60 3.00
C HIS A 187 -5.35 15.86 4.16
N GLU A 188 -4.90 16.63 5.15
CA GLU A 188 -4.08 16.17 6.27
C GLU A 188 -4.66 16.68 7.59
N GLY A 189 -5.82 16.19 7.99
CA GLY A 189 -6.52 16.68 9.17
C GLY A 189 -7.24 18.02 8.97
N ASN A 190 -7.96 18.46 10.00
CA ASN A 190 -8.78 19.65 9.96
C ASN A 190 -8.00 20.86 10.49
N ILE A 191 -7.69 21.83 9.62
CA ILE A 191 -6.97 23.05 10.01
C ILE A 191 -7.68 23.85 11.10
N VAL A 192 -9.03 23.79 11.12
CA VAL A 192 -9.83 24.48 12.15
C VAL A 192 -9.57 23.85 13.52
N ASP A 193 -9.54 22.52 13.60
CA ASP A 193 -9.21 21.81 14.83
C ASP A 193 -7.79 22.11 15.30
N PHE A 194 -6.85 22.24 14.36
CA PHE A 194 -5.46 22.61 14.66
C PHE A 194 -5.36 24.03 15.21
N LEU A 195 -6.08 24.97 14.64
CA LEU A 195 -5.99 26.40 15.03
C LEU A 195 -6.73 26.72 16.34
N PHE A 196 -7.71 25.91 16.71
CA PHE A 196 -8.58 26.17 17.87
C PHE A 196 -8.49 25.09 18.97
N ARG A 197 -7.42 24.30 18.96
CA ARG A 197 -7.04 23.38 20.06
C ARG A 197 -6.37 24.11 21.22
#